data_a6bf4d083d09ff7c094053a5fcef5d4a
#
_entry.id   a6bf4d083d09ff7c094053a5fcef5d4a
#
_cell.length_a   1.000
_cell.length_b   1.000
_cell.length_c   1.000
_cell.angle_alpha   90.00
_cell.angle_beta   90.00
_cell.angle_gamma   90.00
#
_symmetry.space_group_name_H-M   'P 1'
#
loop_
_entity.id
_entity.type
_entity.pdbx_description
1 polymer ?
#
loop_
_entity_poly.entity_id
_entity_poly.type
_entity_poly.pdbx_seq_one_letter_code
_entity_poly.pdbx_strand_id
1 'polypeptide(L)'
;AFGFFPPQLGMGVANYMSRRSRAKTRNSEEVFLGEDKEWLVQYCKEKLQEKNFDFFIFGHRHLPIDFRLTSNSRYINLGDWISFYTYAVFDGNDIQLLSYQNNDHKIIRNF
;
A
#
# COMPACT_ATOMS: atom_id res chain seq x y z
N ALA A 1 3.50 -4.52 -14.28
CA ALA A 1 4.30 -5.68 -13.90
C ALA A 1 4.83 -5.53 -12.48
N PHE A 2 4.87 -6.60 -11.78
CA PHE A 2 5.46 -6.61 -10.45
C PHE A 2 6.94 -6.32 -10.56
N GLY A 3 7.37 -5.18 -10.04
CA GLY A 3 8.77 -4.84 -10.02
C GLY A 3 9.52 -5.81 -9.12
N PHE A 4 10.60 -6.37 -9.63
CA PHE A 4 11.47 -7.22 -8.84
C PHE A 4 12.34 -6.30 -7.98
N PHE A 5 12.11 -6.31 -6.66
CA PHE A 5 12.93 -5.52 -5.75
C PHE A 5 14.27 -6.22 -5.51
N PRO A 6 15.41 -5.51 -5.67
CA PRO A 6 16.67 -6.07 -5.21
C PRO A 6 16.56 -6.43 -3.72
N PRO A 7 17.18 -7.54 -3.27
CA PRO A 7 17.11 -7.95 -1.85
C PRO A 7 17.50 -6.85 -0.88
N GLN A 8 18.47 -6.03 -1.24
CA GLN A 8 18.92 -4.90 -0.41
C GLN A 8 17.84 -3.84 -0.21
N LEU A 9 17.02 -3.58 -1.22
CA LEU A 9 15.94 -2.62 -1.13
C LEU A 9 14.80 -3.17 -0.26
N GLY A 10 14.45 -4.45 -0.41
CA GLY A 10 13.47 -5.11 0.43
C GLY A 10 13.85 -5.11 1.89
N MET A 11 15.13 -5.37 2.19
CA MET A 11 15.63 -5.33 3.56
C MET A 11 15.61 -3.93 4.15
N GLY A 12 15.93 -2.91 3.36
CA GLY A 12 15.86 -1.51 3.79
C GLY A 12 14.45 -1.10 4.17
N VAL A 13 13.47 -1.47 3.36
CA VAL A 13 12.05 -1.20 3.63
C VAL A 13 11.62 -1.93 4.90
N ALA A 14 11.92 -3.23 5.02
CA ALA A 14 11.55 -4.03 6.18
C ALA A 14 12.17 -3.49 7.48
N ASN A 15 13.43 -3.12 7.46
CA ASN A 15 14.11 -2.55 8.62
C ASN A 15 13.51 -1.21 9.03
N TYR A 16 13.19 -0.37 8.09
CA TYR A 16 12.55 0.91 8.35
C TYR A 16 11.17 0.70 8.98
N MET A 17 10.39 -0.24 8.46
CA MET A 17 9.08 -0.58 9.02
C MET A 17 9.18 -1.10 10.44
N SER A 18 10.11 -2.00 10.72
CA SER A 18 10.31 -2.56 12.05
C SER A 18 10.65 -1.49 13.08
N ARG A 19 11.50 -0.53 12.72
CA ARG A 19 11.85 0.58 13.60
C ARG A 19 10.65 1.48 13.89
N ARG A 20 9.84 1.74 12.89
CA ARG A 20 8.68 2.63 13.03
C ARG A 20 7.55 1.98 13.81
N SER A 21 7.28 0.70 13.59
CA SER A 21 6.22 0.01 14.31
C SER A 21 6.50 -0.11 15.81
N ARG A 22 7.77 -0.14 16.21
CA ARG A 22 8.15 -0.12 17.63
C ARG A 22 7.89 1.24 18.29
N ALA A 23 7.90 2.32 17.53
CA ALA A 23 7.75 3.67 18.04
C ALA A 23 6.31 4.18 18.02
N LYS A 24 5.39 3.45 17.37
CA LYS A 24 4.01 3.89 17.20
C LYS A 24 3.02 3.01 17.95
N THR A 25 2.01 3.66 18.52
CA THR A 25 0.88 2.98 19.14
C THR A 25 -0.05 2.38 18.07
N ARG A 26 -0.84 1.37 18.46
CA ARG A 26 -1.78 0.68 17.56
C ARG A 26 -2.71 1.62 16.78
N ASN A 27 -3.08 2.75 17.37
CA ASN A 27 -4.02 3.68 16.76
C ASN A 27 -3.49 4.33 15.49
N SER A 28 -2.16 4.45 15.35
CA SER A 28 -1.56 5.03 14.14
C SER A 28 -1.52 4.08 12.96
N GLU A 29 -1.69 2.77 13.19
CA GLU A 29 -1.72 1.78 12.12
C GLU A 29 -3.06 1.73 11.38
N GLU A 30 -4.12 2.18 12.03
CA GLU A 30 -5.48 2.13 11.49
C GLU A 30 -5.92 3.42 10.80
N VAL A 31 -5.04 4.44 10.79
CA VAL A 31 -5.36 5.76 10.25
C VAL A 31 -4.37 6.13 9.15
N PHE A 32 -4.89 6.58 8.02
CA PHE A 32 -4.06 7.15 6.95
C PHE A 32 -3.54 8.51 7.42
N LEU A 33 -2.23 8.63 7.55
CA LEU A 33 -1.58 9.80 8.12
C LEU A 33 -1.43 10.96 7.15
N GLY A 34 -1.80 10.78 5.89
CA GLY A 34 -1.63 11.76 4.85
C GLY A 34 -0.36 11.54 4.04
N GLU A 35 -0.34 12.15 2.86
CA GLU A 35 0.71 11.94 1.88
C GLU A 35 2.12 12.20 2.43
N ASP A 36 2.28 13.26 3.22
CA ASP A 36 3.58 13.67 3.75
C ASP A 36 4.08 12.78 4.87
N LYS A 37 3.20 12.09 5.58
CA LYS A 37 3.55 11.27 6.75
C LYS A 37 3.53 9.78 6.46
N GLU A 38 2.97 9.36 5.34
CA GLU A 38 2.98 7.96 4.91
C GLU A 38 4.30 7.67 4.20
N TRP A 39 5.20 7.02 4.89
CA TRP A 39 6.55 6.79 4.35
C TRP A 39 6.56 5.88 3.13
N LEU A 40 5.59 4.95 3.00
CA LEU A 40 5.47 4.15 1.79
C LEU A 40 5.11 5.00 0.57
N VAL A 41 4.30 6.05 0.77
CA VAL A 41 4.00 7.02 -0.28
C VAL A 41 5.28 7.76 -0.69
N GLN A 42 6.06 8.19 0.28
CA GLN A 42 7.34 8.86 0.01
C GLN A 42 8.31 7.94 -0.75
N TYR A 43 8.39 6.69 -0.33
CA TYR A 43 9.19 5.68 -1.01
C TYR A 43 8.76 5.51 -2.47
N CYS A 44 7.46 5.42 -2.73
CA CYS A 44 6.94 5.32 -4.09
C CYS A 44 7.31 6.53 -4.94
N LYS A 45 7.20 7.73 -4.37
CA LYS A 45 7.57 8.96 -5.06
C LYS A 45 9.05 8.99 -5.43
N GLU A 46 9.91 8.53 -4.56
CA GLU A 46 11.34 8.41 -4.85
C GLU A 46 11.59 7.45 -6.01
N LYS A 47 10.92 6.31 -6.01
CA LYS A 47 11.06 5.31 -7.07
C LYS A 47 10.53 5.82 -8.41
N LEU A 48 9.48 6.62 -8.41
CA LEU A 48 8.95 7.24 -9.62
C LEU A 48 9.92 8.23 -10.26
N GLN A 49 10.86 8.79 -9.51
CA GLN A 49 11.92 9.63 -10.07
C GLN A 49 12.94 8.80 -10.87
N GLU A 50 13.12 7.54 -10.52
CA GLU A 50 14.06 6.64 -11.18
C GLU A 50 13.44 5.96 -12.40
N LYS A 51 12.17 5.53 -12.28
CA LYS A 51 11.49 4.74 -13.30
C LYS A 51 9.98 4.91 -13.16
N ASN A 52 9.25 4.76 -14.25
CA ASN A 52 7.79 4.78 -14.24
C ASN A 52 7.22 3.43 -13.80
N PHE A 53 6.28 3.47 -12.86
CA PHE A 53 5.52 2.31 -12.40
C PHE A 53 4.05 2.68 -12.41
N ASP A 54 3.21 1.77 -12.91
CA ASP A 54 1.76 1.97 -12.91
C ASP A 54 1.18 1.72 -11.52
N PHE A 55 1.67 0.69 -10.84
CA PHE A 55 1.16 0.29 -9.54
C PHE A 55 2.29 -0.05 -8.58
N PHE A 56 2.14 0.41 -7.34
CA PHE A 56 2.93 -0.03 -6.20
C PHE A 56 2.01 -0.78 -5.24
N ILE A 57 2.28 -2.05 -5.02
CA ILE A 57 1.42 -2.90 -4.19
C ILE A 57 2.21 -3.35 -2.98
N PHE A 58 1.67 -3.06 -1.80
CA PHE A 58 2.30 -3.39 -0.52
C PHE A 58 1.31 -4.07 0.41
N GLY A 59 1.82 -4.90 1.29
CA GLY A 59 1.13 -5.37 2.48
C GLY A 59 1.64 -4.66 3.72
N HIS A 60 1.55 -5.33 4.85
CA HIS A 60 2.13 -4.95 6.15
C HIS A 60 1.48 -3.76 6.87
N ARG A 61 0.98 -2.77 6.17
CA ARG A 61 0.38 -1.58 6.79
C ARG A 61 -0.90 -1.91 7.55
N HIS A 62 -1.57 -3.03 7.25
CA HIS A 62 -2.84 -3.46 7.84
C HIS A 62 -3.97 -2.42 7.69
N LEU A 63 -3.82 -1.52 6.74
CA LEU A 63 -4.83 -0.55 6.39
C LEU A 63 -5.03 -0.58 4.87
N PRO A 64 -6.24 -0.85 4.37
CA PRO A 64 -6.47 -0.84 2.92
C PRO A 64 -6.39 0.59 2.40
N ILE A 65 -5.49 0.81 1.46
CA ILE A 65 -5.24 2.15 0.89
C ILE A 65 -5.20 2.02 -0.63
N ASP A 66 -5.92 2.90 -1.31
CA ASP A 66 -5.80 3.11 -2.74
C ASP A 66 -5.54 4.60 -2.95
N PHE A 67 -4.28 4.96 -3.16
CA PHE A 67 -3.84 6.35 -3.23
C PHE A 67 -3.23 6.64 -4.59
N ARG A 68 -3.71 7.69 -5.24
CA ARG A 68 -3.17 8.13 -6.53
C ARG A 68 -1.91 8.98 -6.31
N LEU A 69 -0.78 8.47 -6.78
CA LEU A 69 0.51 9.16 -6.67
C LEU A 69 0.67 10.21 -7.78
N THR A 70 0.36 9.81 -9.01
CA THR A 70 0.37 10.67 -10.18
C THR A 70 -0.82 10.32 -11.06
N SER A 71 -0.99 11.00 -12.20
CA SER A 71 -2.05 10.65 -13.15
C SER A 71 -1.95 9.21 -13.67
N ASN A 72 -0.76 8.61 -13.62
CA ASN A 72 -0.48 7.28 -14.18
C ASN A 72 0.02 6.26 -13.15
N SER A 73 0.06 6.61 -11.87
CA SER A 73 0.63 5.73 -10.86
C SER A 73 -0.20 5.72 -9.59
N ARG A 74 -0.42 4.53 -9.04
CA ARG A 74 -1.19 4.34 -7.80
C ARG A 74 -0.41 3.52 -6.79
N TYR A 75 -0.54 3.89 -5.53
CA TYR A 75 -0.09 3.14 -4.37
C TYR A 75 -1.27 2.38 -3.78
N ILE A 76 -1.11 1.07 -3.63
CA ILE A 76 -2.14 0.21 -3.07
C ILE A 76 -1.56 -0.57 -1.91
N ASN A 77 -2.19 -0.45 -0.75
CA ASN A 77 -1.91 -1.34 0.37
C ASN A 77 -3.06 -2.32 0.52
N LEU A 78 -2.73 -3.60 0.59
CA LEU A 78 -3.72 -4.67 0.56
C LEU A 78 -4.57 -4.77 1.82
N GLY A 79 -4.17 -4.10 2.91
CA GLY A 79 -4.87 -4.24 4.17
C GLY A 79 -4.58 -5.57 4.84
N ASP A 80 -5.61 -6.17 5.45
CA ASP A 80 -5.47 -7.44 6.15
C ASP A 80 -6.73 -8.31 6.03
N TRP A 81 -6.62 -9.55 6.53
CA TRP A 81 -7.73 -10.48 6.68
C TRP A 81 -8.07 -10.74 8.17
N ILE A 82 -7.72 -9.78 9.01
CA ILE A 82 -8.00 -9.80 10.45
C ILE A 82 -9.15 -8.86 10.79
N SER A 83 -9.09 -7.62 10.28
CA SER A 83 -10.05 -6.56 10.58
C SER A 83 -10.80 -6.08 9.33
N PHE A 84 -10.12 -5.95 8.20
CA PHE A 84 -10.69 -5.32 7.02
C PHE A 84 -11.13 -6.31 5.95
N TYR A 85 -10.55 -7.50 5.92
CA TYR A 85 -10.85 -8.55 4.93
C TYR A 85 -10.75 -8.02 3.50
N THR A 86 -9.62 -7.39 3.20
CA THR A 86 -9.39 -6.72 1.92
C THR A 86 -8.41 -7.48 1.03
N TYR A 87 -8.61 -7.34 -0.25
CA TYR A 87 -7.77 -7.95 -1.27
C TYR A 87 -7.82 -7.12 -2.55
N ALA A 88 -6.89 -7.36 -3.46
CA ALA A 88 -6.85 -6.66 -4.73
C ALA A 88 -7.00 -7.62 -5.89
N VAL A 89 -7.64 -7.15 -6.95
CA VAL A 89 -7.79 -7.90 -8.21
C VAL A 89 -7.20 -7.07 -9.35
N PHE A 90 -6.31 -7.70 -10.11
CA PHE A 90 -5.73 -7.12 -11.31
C PHE A 90 -6.33 -7.81 -12.53
N ASP A 91 -6.95 -7.04 -13.41
CA ASP A 91 -7.65 -7.56 -14.59
C ASP A 91 -6.81 -7.52 -15.89
N GLY A 92 -5.54 -7.14 -15.77
CA GLY A 92 -4.65 -6.95 -16.91
C GLY A 92 -4.44 -5.49 -17.28
N ASN A 93 -5.33 -4.60 -16.86
CA ASN A 93 -5.26 -3.17 -17.12
C ASN A 93 -5.29 -2.33 -15.85
N ASP A 94 -6.11 -2.71 -14.88
CA ASP A 94 -6.34 -1.92 -13.68
C ASP A 94 -6.42 -2.83 -12.45
N ILE A 95 -6.24 -2.21 -11.28
CA ILE A 95 -6.34 -2.89 -9.99
C ILE A 95 -7.54 -2.32 -9.24
N GLN A 96 -8.33 -3.21 -8.66
CA GLN A 96 -9.40 -2.87 -7.75
C GLN A 96 -9.10 -3.43 -6.36
N LEU A 97 -9.20 -2.60 -5.36
CA LEU A 97 -9.13 -2.99 -3.96
C LEU A 97 -10.55 -3.27 -3.47
N LEU A 98 -10.75 -4.45 -2.91
CA LEU A 98 -12.07 -4.93 -2.52
C LEU A 98 -12.08 -5.38 -1.07
N SER A 99 -13.22 -5.22 -0.42
CA SER A 99 -13.48 -5.74 0.92
C SER A 99 -14.53 -6.83 0.86
N TYR A 100 -14.27 -7.97 1.52
CA TYR A 100 -15.24 -9.05 1.64
C TYR A 100 -15.88 -8.99 3.03
N GLN A 101 -17.19 -8.73 3.06
CA GLN A 101 -17.96 -8.69 4.30
C GLN A 101 -19.39 -9.17 4.05
N ASN A 102 -19.90 -10.04 4.91
CA ASN A 102 -21.30 -10.52 4.85
C ASN A 102 -21.65 -11.12 3.47
N ASN A 103 -20.75 -11.94 2.92
CA ASN A 103 -20.89 -12.54 1.59
C ASN A 103 -20.99 -11.51 0.45
N ASP A 104 -20.51 -10.30 0.67
CA ASP A 104 -20.53 -9.24 -0.31
C ASP A 104 -19.09 -8.73 -0.56
N HIS A 105 -18.82 -8.36 -1.82
CA HIS A 105 -17.53 -7.83 -2.26
C HIS A 105 -17.71 -6.35 -2.64
N LYS A 106 -17.15 -5.46 -1.83
CA LYS A 106 -17.28 -4.01 -2.04
C LYS A 106 -15.97 -3.41 -2.50
N ILE A 107 -16.03 -2.56 -3.51
CA ILE A 107 -14.86 -1.83 -3.98
C ILE A 107 -14.53 -0.73 -2.97
N ILE A 108 -13.25 -0.66 -2.60
CA ILE A 108 -12.72 0.40 -1.75
C ILE A 108 -12.06 1.44 -2.64
N ARG A 109 -12.49 2.67 -2.50
CA ARG A 109 -11.89 3.82 -3.17
C ARG A 109 -11.66 4.91 -2.13
N ASN A 110 -10.53 4.82 -1.46
CA ASN A 110 -10.15 5.79 -0.46
C ASN A 110 -8.84 6.48 -0.86
N PHE A 111 -8.78 7.77 -0.64
CA PHE A 111 -7.61 8.60 -0.95
C PHE A 111 -7.36 8.67 -2.46
#